data_ecc0f3ca6c7b2e34f1fb35d5382972f9
#
_entry.id   ecc0f3ca6c7b2e34f1fb35d5382972f9
#
_cell.length_a   1.000
_cell.length_b   1.000
_cell.length_c   1.000
_cell.angle_alpha   90.00
_cell.angle_beta   90.00
_cell.angle_gamma   90.00
#
_symmetry.space_group_name_H-M   'P 1'
#
loop_
_entity.id
_entity.type
_entity.pdbx_description
1 polymer ?
#
loop_
_entity_poly.entity_id
_entity_poly.type
_entity_poly.pdbx_seq_one_letter_code
_entity_poly.pdbx_strand_id
1 'polypeptide(L)'
;MEIAEVVMNPVRQRIFQYLLVHETGTVKEIRKALPDVPGASLYRHMKILTENAILTVVGENRIRGTVESIYSLNKSALEIDDADGVAVQTALLGICTSFARYFSSGHADPKKDMLLMTTCTLTLNDTEFMDFLSEINQVAVKYMDIPIKEGSKTRQITLISAPTEGQVS
;
A
#
# COMPACT_ATOMS: atom_id res chain seq x y z
N MET A 1 -9.17 5.01 -14.91
CA MET A 1 -9.33 4.50 -13.54
C MET A 1 -8.43 5.36 -12.68
N GLU A 2 -8.99 5.97 -11.64
CA GLU A 2 -8.20 6.86 -10.80
C GLU A 2 -7.11 6.09 -10.05
N ILE A 3 -5.92 6.69 -9.88
CA ILE A 3 -4.76 6.04 -9.23
C ILE A 3 -5.13 5.54 -7.83
N ALA A 4 -5.92 6.33 -7.08
CA ALA A 4 -6.41 5.94 -5.76
C ALA A 4 -7.21 4.62 -5.81
N GLU A 5 -8.12 4.46 -6.76
CA GLU A 5 -8.91 3.23 -6.93
C GLU A 5 -8.02 2.03 -7.30
N VAL A 6 -6.99 2.28 -8.13
CA VAL A 6 -6.03 1.26 -8.50
C VAL A 6 -5.23 0.78 -7.29
N VAL A 7 -4.76 1.69 -6.45
CA VAL A 7 -3.91 1.36 -5.28
C VAL A 7 -4.72 0.76 -4.13
N MET A 8 -6.00 1.07 -3.98
CA MET A 8 -6.83 0.58 -2.87
C MET A 8 -7.13 -0.93 -2.88
N ASN A 9 -6.81 -1.66 -3.94
CA ASN A 9 -6.98 -3.11 -3.98
C ASN A 9 -5.95 -3.81 -3.07
N PRO A 10 -6.35 -4.70 -2.13
CA PRO A 10 -5.44 -5.31 -1.15
C PRO A 10 -4.26 -6.07 -1.76
N VAL A 11 -4.46 -6.75 -2.90
CA VAL A 11 -3.37 -7.46 -3.57
C VAL A 11 -2.39 -6.47 -4.19
N ARG A 12 -2.88 -5.40 -4.83
CA ARG A 12 -2.03 -4.36 -5.41
C ARG A 12 -1.26 -3.59 -4.35
N GLN A 13 -1.84 -3.35 -3.18
CA GLN A 13 -1.13 -2.77 -2.03
C GLN A 13 0.04 -3.64 -1.58
N ARG A 14 -0.14 -4.96 -1.51
CA ARG A 14 0.92 -5.89 -1.13
C ARG A 14 2.03 -5.97 -2.18
N ILE A 15 1.71 -5.88 -3.46
CA ILE A 15 2.71 -5.76 -4.54
C ILE A 15 3.50 -4.46 -4.37
N PHE A 16 2.79 -3.36 -4.15
CA PHE A 16 3.39 -2.05 -3.90
C PHE A 16 4.34 -2.09 -2.69
N GLN A 17 3.89 -2.65 -1.57
CA GLN A 17 4.69 -2.81 -0.34
C GLN A 17 5.94 -3.64 -0.58
N TYR A 18 5.83 -4.75 -1.33
CA TYR A 18 6.99 -5.55 -1.69
C TYR A 18 8.04 -4.72 -2.42
N LEU A 19 7.63 -3.96 -3.43
CA LEU A 19 8.55 -3.13 -4.22
C LEU A 19 9.05 -1.89 -3.46
N LEU A 20 8.31 -1.43 -2.46
CA LEU A 20 8.77 -0.37 -1.56
C LEU A 20 9.96 -0.84 -0.70
N VAL A 21 9.91 -2.09 -0.24
CA VAL A 21 10.94 -2.70 0.61
C VAL A 21 12.16 -3.16 -0.20
N HIS A 22 11.92 -3.82 -1.35
CA HIS A 22 12.96 -4.47 -2.14
C HIS A 22 13.45 -3.62 -3.32
N GLU A 23 12.88 -2.42 -3.52
CA GLU A 23 13.17 -1.46 -4.61
C GLU A 23 12.81 -2.00 -6.00
N THR A 24 13.14 -3.24 -6.29
CA THR A 24 12.85 -3.93 -7.55
C THR A 24 12.37 -5.36 -7.30
N GLY A 25 11.70 -5.95 -8.29
CA GLY A 25 11.30 -7.35 -8.22
C GLY A 25 10.73 -7.89 -9.51
N THR A 26 10.89 -9.19 -9.72
CA THR A 26 10.25 -9.94 -10.80
C THR A 26 8.89 -10.48 -10.33
N VAL A 27 8.01 -10.84 -11.27
CA VAL A 27 6.73 -11.47 -10.92
C VAL A 27 6.93 -12.76 -10.12
N LYS A 28 8.01 -13.49 -10.40
CA LYS A 28 8.35 -14.74 -9.71
C LYS A 28 8.72 -14.50 -8.23
N GLU A 29 9.49 -13.46 -7.95
CA GLU A 29 9.88 -13.07 -6.57
C GLU A 29 8.67 -12.58 -5.80
N ILE A 30 7.87 -11.69 -6.40
CA ILE A 30 6.62 -11.20 -5.79
C ILE A 30 5.67 -12.35 -5.51
N ARG A 31 5.53 -13.33 -6.43
CA ARG A 31 4.71 -14.52 -6.21
C ARG A 31 5.20 -15.35 -5.02
N LYS A 32 6.50 -15.42 -4.82
CA LYS A 32 7.11 -16.13 -3.68
C LYS A 32 6.79 -15.47 -2.35
N ALA A 33 6.73 -14.13 -2.35
CA ALA A 33 6.35 -13.32 -1.20
C ALA A 33 4.84 -13.31 -0.94
N LEU A 34 4.01 -13.56 -1.97
CA LEU A 34 2.55 -13.57 -1.91
C LEU A 34 1.98 -14.94 -2.30
N PRO A 35 2.27 -16.01 -1.54
CA PRO A 35 1.92 -17.39 -1.93
C PRO A 35 0.41 -17.66 -1.95
N ASP A 36 -0.37 -16.87 -1.23
CA ASP A 36 -1.83 -16.93 -1.16
C ASP A 36 -2.52 -16.30 -2.38
N VAL A 37 -1.77 -15.56 -3.23
CA VAL A 37 -2.31 -14.95 -4.45
C VAL A 37 -2.11 -15.87 -5.64
N PRO A 38 -3.20 -16.32 -6.32
CA PRO A 38 -3.08 -17.15 -7.51
C PRO A 38 -2.25 -16.47 -8.60
N GLY A 39 -1.34 -17.22 -9.25
CA GLY A 39 -0.41 -16.66 -10.24
C GLY A 39 -1.09 -15.86 -11.35
N ALA A 40 -2.19 -16.37 -11.93
CA ALA A 40 -2.94 -15.67 -12.97
C ALA A 40 -3.51 -14.33 -12.47
N SER A 41 -3.96 -14.28 -11.20
CA SER A 41 -4.42 -13.04 -10.56
C SER A 41 -3.28 -12.05 -10.38
N LEU A 42 -2.10 -12.53 -9.94
CA LEU A 42 -0.91 -11.70 -9.76
C LEU A 42 -0.50 -11.04 -11.07
N TYR A 43 -0.42 -11.80 -12.17
CA TYR A 43 -0.10 -11.24 -13.51
C TYR A 43 -1.09 -10.16 -13.92
N ARG A 44 -2.39 -10.35 -13.68
CA ARG A 44 -3.41 -9.35 -13.95
C ARG A 44 -3.21 -8.08 -13.12
N HIS A 45 -2.87 -8.21 -11.84
CA HIS A 45 -2.60 -7.06 -10.98
C HIS A 45 -1.34 -6.32 -11.41
N MET A 46 -0.26 -7.03 -11.75
CA MET A 46 0.96 -6.43 -12.29
C MET A 46 0.69 -5.64 -13.56
N LYS A 47 -0.10 -6.22 -14.49
CA LYS A 47 -0.51 -5.54 -15.72
C LYS A 47 -1.29 -4.25 -15.42
N ILE A 48 -2.29 -4.29 -14.53
CA ILE A 48 -3.07 -3.11 -14.14
C ILE A 48 -2.17 -2.01 -13.56
N LEU A 49 -1.24 -2.37 -12.69
CA LEU A 49 -0.31 -1.41 -12.07
C LEU A 49 0.63 -0.79 -13.11
N THR A 50 1.09 -1.56 -14.09
CA THR A 50 1.95 -1.07 -15.18
C THR A 50 1.18 -0.19 -16.16
N GLU A 51 -0.04 -0.57 -16.55
CA GLU A 51 -0.90 0.22 -17.45
C GLU A 51 -1.32 1.57 -16.85
N ASN A 52 -1.37 1.67 -15.52
CA ASN A 52 -1.65 2.93 -14.82
C ASN A 52 -0.36 3.65 -14.37
N ALA A 53 0.79 3.29 -14.93
CA ALA A 53 2.09 3.89 -14.67
C ALA A 53 2.54 3.88 -13.19
N ILE A 54 1.94 3.05 -12.33
CA ILE A 54 2.34 2.89 -10.93
C ILE A 54 3.63 2.05 -10.86
N LEU A 55 3.75 1.06 -11.76
CA LEU A 55 4.97 0.28 -11.95
C LEU A 55 5.62 0.63 -13.28
N THR A 56 6.95 0.57 -13.29
CA THR A 56 7.76 0.67 -14.51
C THR A 56 8.65 -0.56 -14.64
N VAL A 57 8.95 -0.98 -15.88
CA VAL A 57 9.92 -2.02 -16.15
C VAL A 57 11.29 -1.36 -16.21
N VAL A 58 12.18 -1.74 -15.30
CA VAL A 58 13.54 -1.18 -15.17
C VAL A 58 14.63 -2.09 -15.72
N GLY A 59 14.26 -3.32 -16.10
CA GLY A 59 15.20 -4.27 -16.68
C GLY A 59 14.54 -5.58 -17.07
N GLU A 60 15.34 -6.46 -17.68
CA GLU A 60 14.90 -7.80 -18.09
C GLU A 60 15.98 -8.84 -17.75
N ASN A 61 15.55 -9.97 -17.20
CA ASN A 61 16.38 -11.14 -17.00
C ASN A 61 16.11 -12.17 -18.10
N ARG A 62 17.13 -12.62 -18.81
CA ARG A 62 17.02 -13.70 -19.79
C ARG A 62 17.41 -15.03 -19.14
N ILE A 63 16.43 -15.87 -18.85
CA ILE A 63 16.63 -17.18 -18.22
C ILE A 63 16.12 -18.27 -19.16
N ARG A 64 17.06 -19.08 -19.72
CA ARG A 64 16.74 -20.25 -20.55
C ARG A 64 15.73 -19.97 -21.68
N GLY A 65 15.90 -18.85 -22.39
CA GLY A 65 15.04 -18.49 -23.54
C GLY A 65 13.73 -17.77 -23.16
N THR A 66 13.48 -17.53 -21.89
CA THR A 66 12.35 -16.74 -21.39
C THR A 66 12.85 -15.38 -20.90
N VAL A 67 12.13 -14.32 -21.24
CA VAL A 67 12.40 -12.97 -20.74
C VAL A 67 11.51 -12.72 -19.53
N GLU A 68 12.12 -12.38 -18.41
CA GLU A 68 11.44 -12.00 -17.18
C GLU A 68 11.68 -10.52 -16.90
N SER A 69 10.63 -9.71 -16.86
CA SER A 69 10.73 -8.27 -16.58
C SER A 69 11.00 -8.01 -15.10
N ILE A 70 11.86 -7.02 -14.85
CA ILE A 70 12.13 -6.48 -13.51
C ILE A 70 11.31 -5.19 -13.34
N TYR A 71 10.51 -5.12 -12.31
CA TYR A 71 9.63 -4.00 -12.01
C TYR A 71 10.15 -3.17 -10.86
N SER A 72 9.88 -1.87 -10.89
CA SER A 72 10.08 -0.92 -9.80
C SER A 72 8.86 -0.02 -9.67
N LEU A 73 8.73 0.63 -8.52
CA LEU A 73 7.74 1.70 -8.34
C LEU A 73 8.12 2.92 -9.19
N ASN A 74 7.13 3.49 -9.85
CA ASN A 74 7.29 4.79 -10.52
C ASN A 74 7.13 5.90 -9.49
N LYS A 75 8.25 6.44 -9.01
CA LYS A 75 8.26 7.48 -7.97
C LYS A 75 7.47 8.72 -8.37
N SER A 76 7.54 9.14 -9.64
CA SER A 76 6.80 10.31 -10.13
C SER A 76 5.28 10.13 -10.12
N ALA A 77 4.79 8.88 -10.24
CA ALA A 77 3.36 8.60 -10.14
C ALA A 77 2.84 8.56 -8.70
N LEU A 78 3.75 8.59 -7.73
CA LEU A 78 3.43 8.58 -6.30
C LEU A 78 3.43 9.99 -5.68
N GLU A 79 3.92 10.98 -6.42
CA GLU A 79 3.77 12.39 -6.07
C GLU A 79 2.31 12.78 -6.30
N ILE A 80 1.58 12.96 -5.21
CA ILE A 80 0.18 13.37 -5.26
C ILE A 80 0.17 14.87 -5.55
N ASP A 81 0.05 15.24 -6.82
CA ASP A 81 -0.37 16.59 -7.21
C ASP A 81 -1.90 16.63 -7.13
N ASP A 82 -2.41 16.75 -5.91
CA ASP A 82 -3.84 16.74 -5.61
C ASP A 82 -4.28 18.14 -5.09
N ALA A 83 -4.11 19.13 -5.94
CA ALA A 83 -4.46 20.53 -5.59
C ALA A 83 -5.94 20.67 -5.15
N ASP A 84 -6.82 19.78 -5.62
CA ASP A 84 -8.26 19.82 -5.31
C ASP A 84 -8.66 18.84 -4.18
N GLY A 85 -7.74 18.04 -3.67
CA GLY A 85 -8.00 17.04 -2.62
C GLY A 85 -8.90 15.87 -3.05
N VAL A 86 -9.20 15.71 -4.33
CA VAL A 86 -10.13 14.68 -4.85
C VAL A 86 -9.59 13.29 -4.64
N ALA A 87 -8.30 13.07 -4.87
CA ALA A 87 -7.66 11.77 -4.68
C ALA A 87 -7.65 11.38 -3.19
N VAL A 88 -7.38 12.32 -2.30
CA VAL A 88 -7.43 12.11 -0.84
C VAL A 88 -8.84 11.79 -0.39
N GLN A 89 -9.86 12.55 -0.85
CA GLN A 89 -11.26 12.28 -0.52
C GLN A 89 -11.70 10.91 -1.03
N THR A 90 -11.33 10.53 -2.25
CA THR A 90 -11.63 9.20 -2.83
C THR A 90 -11.00 8.09 -1.99
N ALA A 91 -9.75 8.25 -1.54
CA ALA A 91 -9.08 7.30 -0.66
C ALA A 91 -9.80 7.16 0.69
N LEU A 92 -10.21 8.27 1.30
CA LEU A 92 -10.98 8.27 2.56
C LEU A 92 -12.33 7.55 2.41
N LEU A 93 -13.05 7.80 1.31
CA LEU A 93 -14.30 7.09 1.00
C LEU A 93 -14.06 5.58 0.82
N GLY A 94 -12.95 5.19 0.20
CA GLY A 94 -12.52 3.79 0.08
C GLY A 94 -12.30 3.14 1.44
N ILE A 95 -11.65 3.83 2.37
CA ILE A 95 -11.46 3.37 3.75
C ILE A 95 -12.81 3.21 4.45
N CYS A 96 -13.69 4.23 4.40
CA CYS A 96 -15.03 4.17 4.97
C CYS A 96 -15.82 2.98 4.42
N THR A 97 -15.76 2.75 3.11
CA THR A 97 -16.43 1.61 2.45
C THR A 97 -15.90 0.27 2.94
N SER A 98 -14.59 0.15 3.18
CA SER A 98 -13.98 -1.06 3.73
C SER A 98 -14.48 -1.36 5.15
N PHE A 99 -14.58 -0.34 5.99
CA PHE A 99 -15.16 -0.47 7.33
C PHE A 99 -16.66 -0.81 7.30
N ALA A 100 -17.44 -0.15 6.43
CA ALA A 100 -18.86 -0.47 6.26
C ALA A 100 -19.05 -1.94 5.85
N ARG A 101 -18.23 -2.44 4.94
CA ARG A 101 -18.26 -3.85 4.51
C ARG A 101 -17.88 -4.80 5.65
N TYR A 102 -16.85 -4.46 6.45
CA TYR A 102 -16.47 -5.24 7.63
C TYR A 102 -17.65 -5.36 8.60
N PHE A 103 -18.28 -4.27 8.99
CA PHE A 103 -19.41 -4.29 9.92
C PHE A 103 -20.68 -4.96 9.35
N SER A 104 -20.87 -4.90 8.03
CA SER A 104 -22.00 -5.56 7.35
C SER A 104 -21.81 -7.06 7.13
N SER A 105 -20.62 -7.60 7.40
CA SER A 105 -20.29 -9.01 7.13
C SER A 105 -21.05 -10.01 8.00
N GLY A 106 -21.66 -9.58 9.10
CA GLY A 106 -22.29 -10.44 10.11
C GLY A 106 -21.31 -11.20 11.01
N HIS A 107 -20.01 -11.05 10.79
CA HIS A 107 -18.93 -11.71 11.54
C HIS A 107 -17.97 -10.71 12.20
N ALA A 108 -18.31 -9.43 12.20
CA ALA A 108 -17.47 -8.39 12.78
C ALA A 108 -17.34 -8.57 14.29
N ASP A 109 -16.11 -8.72 14.77
CA ASP A 109 -15.77 -8.71 16.19
C ASP A 109 -14.55 -7.78 16.39
N PRO A 110 -14.80 -6.47 16.61
CA PRO A 110 -13.74 -5.47 16.74
C PRO A 110 -12.70 -5.81 17.80
N LYS A 111 -13.10 -6.43 18.90
CA LYS A 111 -12.20 -6.81 19.99
C LYS A 111 -11.30 -7.98 19.60
N LYS A 112 -11.90 -9.06 19.07
CA LYS A 112 -11.17 -10.25 18.60
C LYS A 112 -10.30 -9.94 17.42
N ASP A 113 -10.76 -9.07 16.52
CA ASP A 113 -10.01 -8.64 15.33
C ASP A 113 -9.01 -7.52 15.64
N MET A 114 -8.94 -7.08 16.90
CA MET A 114 -8.03 -6.01 17.34
C MET A 114 -8.17 -4.76 16.47
N LEU A 115 -9.42 -4.37 16.17
CA LEU A 115 -9.67 -3.12 15.45
C LEU A 115 -9.27 -1.96 16.35
N LEU A 116 -8.39 -1.12 15.85
CA LEU A 116 -7.89 0.06 16.56
C LEU A 116 -8.19 1.31 15.74
N MET A 117 -8.75 2.30 16.40
CA MET A 117 -8.85 3.67 15.91
C MET A 117 -8.29 4.58 16.99
N THR A 118 -7.25 5.32 16.67
CA THR A 118 -6.63 6.25 17.61
C THR A 118 -6.36 7.59 16.94
N THR A 119 -6.47 8.65 17.69
CA THR A 119 -6.12 10.01 17.26
C THR A 119 -5.22 10.62 18.33
N CYS A 120 -4.13 11.24 17.90
CA CYS A 120 -3.29 12.06 18.77
C CYS A 120 -3.05 13.41 18.07
N THR A 121 -2.86 14.45 18.87
CA THR A 121 -2.45 15.76 18.36
C THR A 121 -1.01 16.00 18.76
N LEU A 122 -0.16 16.25 17.77
CA LEU A 122 1.25 16.56 17.95
C LEU A 122 1.50 18.00 17.51
N THR A 123 2.34 18.70 18.25
CA THR A 123 2.81 20.05 17.88
C THR A 123 4.30 19.93 17.58
N LEU A 124 4.64 19.87 16.30
CA LEU A 124 5.98 19.62 15.78
C LEU A 124 6.28 20.66 14.69
N ASN A 125 7.55 21.03 14.56
CA ASN A 125 8.00 21.72 13.37
C ASN A 125 8.16 20.73 12.20
N ASP A 126 8.38 21.26 10.98
CA ASP A 126 8.44 20.44 9.75
C ASP A 126 9.54 19.35 9.84
N THR A 127 10.70 19.68 10.40
CA THR A 127 11.81 18.71 10.56
C THR A 127 11.43 17.59 11.51
N GLU A 128 10.91 17.93 12.68
CA GLU A 128 10.45 16.96 13.66
C GLU A 128 9.32 16.09 13.13
N PHE A 129 8.43 16.66 12.31
CA PHE A 129 7.35 15.92 11.68
C PHE A 129 7.87 14.95 10.61
N MET A 130 8.85 15.34 9.81
CA MET A 130 9.50 14.45 8.84
C MET A 130 10.26 13.32 9.53
N ASP A 131 10.94 13.58 10.64
CA ASP A 131 11.61 12.55 11.44
C ASP A 131 10.59 11.55 12.01
N PHE A 132 9.48 12.02 12.55
CA PHE A 132 8.37 11.20 13.03
C PHE A 132 7.80 10.29 11.93
N LEU A 133 7.55 10.82 10.72
CA LEU A 133 7.07 10.01 9.59
C LEU A 133 8.11 8.96 9.16
N SER A 134 9.40 9.33 9.18
CA SER A 134 10.50 8.42 8.89
C SER A 134 10.56 7.24 9.87
N GLU A 135 10.42 7.51 11.17
CA GLU A 135 10.40 6.45 12.20
C GLU A 135 9.21 5.51 12.01
N ILE A 136 8.01 6.04 11.75
CA ILE A 136 6.82 5.20 11.47
C ILE A 136 7.07 4.33 10.24
N ASN A 137 7.64 4.90 9.17
CA ASN A 137 7.96 4.14 7.97
C ASN A 137 8.98 3.03 8.23
N GLN A 138 10.02 3.29 9.02
CA GLN A 138 11.00 2.27 9.41
C GLN A 138 10.36 1.12 10.18
N VAL A 139 9.44 1.43 11.11
CA VAL A 139 8.67 0.41 11.84
C VAL A 139 7.81 -0.40 10.87
N ALA A 140 7.09 0.25 9.95
CA ALA A 140 6.26 -0.43 8.96
C ALA A 140 7.08 -1.38 8.08
N VAL A 141 8.19 -0.91 7.50
CA VAL A 141 9.10 -1.68 6.66
C VAL A 141 9.61 -2.93 7.39
N LYS A 142 10.04 -2.78 8.65
CA LYS A 142 10.49 -3.92 9.47
C LYS A 142 9.45 -5.05 9.57
N TYR A 143 8.16 -4.72 9.62
CA TYR A 143 7.09 -5.70 9.74
C TYR A 143 6.53 -6.17 8.39
N MET A 144 6.76 -5.44 7.30
CA MET A 144 6.35 -5.85 5.94
C MET A 144 7.12 -7.08 5.44
N ASP A 145 8.38 -7.24 5.85
CA ASP A 145 9.26 -8.33 5.39
C ASP A 145 9.26 -9.56 6.32
N ILE A 146 8.36 -9.60 7.30
CA ILE A 146 8.24 -10.77 8.18
C ILE A 146 7.60 -11.94 7.41
N PRO A 147 8.24 -13.14 7.39
CA PRO A 147 7.67 -14.31 6.75
C PRO A 147 6.29 -14.68 7.29
N ILE A 148 5.38 -15.05 6.38
CA ILE A 148 4.03 -15.51 6.75
C ILE A 148 4.16 -16.82 7.51
N LYS A 149 3.57 -16.88 8.71
CA LYS A 149 3.55 -18.05 9.59
C LYS A 149 2.14 -18.59 9.72
N GLU A 150 2.01 -19.83 10.23
CA GLU A 150 0.71 -20.36 10.60
C GLU A 150 -0.03 -19.43 11.58
N GLY A 151 -1.30 -19.16 11.31
CA GLY A 151 -2.10 -18.20 12.08
C GLY A 151 -1.89 -16.72 11.75
N SER A 152 -1.00 -16.38 10.81
CA SER A 152 -0.84 -14.99 10.34
C SER A 152 -2.13 -14.46 9.71
N LYS A 153 -2.51 -13.24 10.06
CA LYS A 153 -3.66 -12.52 9.47
C LYS A 153 -3.19 -11.27 8.78
N THR A 154 -3.67 -11.02 7.57
CA THR A 154 -3.43 -9.75 6.89
C THR A 154 -4.19 -8.63 7.57
N ARG A 155 -3.50 -7.52 7.86
CA ARG A 155 -4.08 -6.32 8.47
C ARG A 155 -3.73 -5.11 7.63
N GLN A 156 -4.71 -4.24 7.44
CA GLN A 156 -4.50 -2.94 6.80
C GLN A 156 -4.31 -1.88 7.90
N ILE A 157 -3.23 -1.14 7.82
CA ILE A 157 -2.95 0.02 8.68
C ILE A 157 -2.92 1.24 7.77
N THR A 158 -3.69 2.26 8.10
CA THR A 158 -3.72 3.53 7.38
C THR A 158 -3.39 4.64 8.35
N LEU A 159 -2.36 5.40 8.04
CA LEU A 159 -2.02 6.62 8.74
C LEU A 159 -2.55 7.81 7.94
N ILE A 160 -3.29 8.69 8.60
CA ILE A 160 -3.82 9.91 8.02
C ILE A 160 -3.36 11.06 8.90
N SER A 161 -2.75 12.06 8.29
CA SER A 161 -2.35 13.30 8.95
C SER A 161 -2.96 14.48 8.21
N ALA A 162 -3.46 15.44 8.97
CA ALA A 162 -3.98 16.70 8.44
C ALA A 162 -3.67 17.83 9.43
N PRO A 163 -3.55 19.07 8.97
CA PRO A 163 -3.53 20.24 9.85
C PRO A 163 -4.78 20.26 10.73
N THR A 164 -4.66 20.74 11.98
CA THR A 164 -5.81 20.99 12.84
C THR A 164 -6.57 22.23 12.37
N GLU A 165 -7.88 22.28 12.64
CA GLU A 165 -8.70 23.47 12.36
C GLU A 165 -8.05 24.74 12.96
N GLY A 166 -7.88 25.79 12.13
CA GLY A 166 -7.29 27.07 12.54
C GLY A 166 -5.79 27.24 12.24
N GLN A 167 -5.11 26.23 11.71
CA GLN A 167 -3.72 26.32 11.26
C GLN A 167 -3.55 26.32 9.72
N VAL A 168 -4.66 26.41 8.99
CA VAL A 168 -4.62 26.59 7.54
C VAL A 168 -4.42 28.07 7.28
N SER A 169 -3.17 28.50 7.03
CA SER A 169 -2.82 29.85 6.61
C SER A 169 -2.61 29.93 5.11
#